data_91678fad87fd568b57ba033b90e492b6
#
_entry.id   91678fad87fd568b57ba033b90e492b6
#
_cell.length_a   1.000
_cell.length_b   1.000
_cell.length_c   1.000
_cell.angle_alpha   90.00
_cell.angle_beta   90.00
_cell.angle_gamma   90.00
#
_symmetry.space_group_name_H-M   'P 1'
#
loop_
_entity.id
_entity.type
_entity.pdbx_description
1 polymer ?
#
loop_
_entity_poly.entity_id
_entity_poly.type
_entity_poly.pdbx_seq_one_letter_code
_entity_poly.pdbx_strand_id
1 'polypeptide(L)'
;MKNLLYEDRAYLIKEMNAAGFYPVLRNAIDKEYFDVTFTGTSVVAAEGTKYLVKNLITSLIFAIISIGILMAILFRSWRMVVISMIPNIIPLLFTGGIMGWFGIPLKPSTLLVFSIAFGISVDDTIHYLAKYRQELKNNEWDLKTCINNATREAGLGMFYTSIVLFSGFSVFTFSQFGGTQALGLLVSITLLVAMLTNLMVLPSLLLSLDKFLTTRSFKEPYFDAYDEDSETEWEELSIEKIDSSSNEE
;
A
#
# COMPACT_ATOMS: atom_id res chain seq x y z
N MET A 1 -23.24 -10.10 -37.70
CA MET A 1 -21.95 -10.42 -37.07
C MET A 1 -22.14 -10.37 -35.55
N LYS A 2 -22.07 -11.50 -34.87
CA LYS A 2 -22.09 -11.52 -33.38
C LYS A 2 -20.85 -10.76 -32.89
N ASN A 3 -21.06 -9.76 -32.07
CA ASN A 3 -19.97 -9.14 -31.32
C ASN A 3 -19.40 -10.23 -30.38
N LEU A 4 -18.29 -10.83 -30.78
CA LEU A 4 -17.51 -11.67 -29.91
C LEU A 4 -17.06 -10.83 -28.70
N LEU A 5 -17.39 -11.28 -27.51
CA LEU A 5 -16.97 -10.66 -26.26
C LEU A 5 -15.42 -10.57 -26.25
N TYR A 6 -14.87 -9.59 -25.58
CA TYR A 6 -13.43 -9.35 -25.50
C TYR A 6 -12.62 -10.59 -25.07
N GLU A 7 -13.20 -11.40 -24.18
CA GLU A 7 -12.63 -12.65 -23.69
C GLU A 7 -12.53 -13.72 -24.80
N ASP A 8 -13.54 -13.81 -25.65
CA ASP A 8 -13.54 -14.75 -26.78
C ASP A 8 -12.46 -14.41 -27.81
N ARG A 9 -12.16 -13.11 -27.96
CA ARG A 9 -11.11 -12.66 -28.89
C ARG A 9 -9.71 -12.95 -28.36
N ALA A 10 -9.47 -12.74 -27.07
CA ALA A 10 -8.20 -13.08 -26.45
C ALA A 10 -7.96 -14.61 -26.45
N TYR A 11 -9.01 -15.38 -26.26
CA TYR A 11 -9.00 -16.83 -26.38
C TYR A 11 -8.68 -17.28 -27.81
N LEU A 12 -9.33 -16.70 -28.83
CA LEU A 12 -9.06 -16.99 -30.24
C LEU A 12 -7.63 -16.66 -30.65
N ILE A 13 -7.09 -15.53 -30.21
CA ILE A 13 -5.68 -15.17 -30.47
C ILE A 13 -4.74 -16.17 -29.80
N LYS A 14 -5.06 -16.61 -28.58
CA LYS A 14 -4.29 -17.64 -27.85
C LYS A 14 -4.38 -19.00 -28.56
N GLU A 15 -5.56 -19.40 -29.03
CA GLU A 15 -5.73 -20.64 -29.80
C GLU A 15 -5.06 -20.58 -31.18
N MET A 16 -5.15 -19.47 -31.89
CA MET A 16 -4.44 -19.27 -33.16
C MET A 16 -2.93 -19.34 -32.97
N ASN A 17 -2.39 -18.83 -31.86
CA ASN A 17 -0.98 -18.98 -31.49
C ASN A 17 -0.63 -20.44 -31.12
N ALA A 18 -1.49 -21.10 -30.34
CA ALA A 18 -1.30 -22.49 -29.92
C ALA A 18 -1.45 -23.48 -31.08
N ALA A 19 -2.36 -23.21 -32.02
CA ALA A 19 -2.54 -23.99 -33.23
C ALA A 19 -1.44 -23.78 -34.29
N GLY A 20 -0.45 -22.95 -34.01
CA GLY A 20 0.66 -22.70 -34.93
C GLY A 20 0.29 -21.89 -36.17
N PHE A 21 -0.91 -21.30 -36.23
CA PHE A 21 -1.37 -20.53 -37.39
C PHE A 21 -0.52 -19.27 -37.60
N TYR A 22 -0.14 -18.59 -36.55
CA TYR A 22 0.78 -17.45 -36.57
C TYR A 22 2.20 -17.79 -37.07
N PRO A 23 2.83 -18.83 -36.56
CA PRO A 23 4.14 -19.23 -37.05
C PRO A 23 4.08 -19.81 -38.47
N VAL A 24 2.98 -20.49 -38.84
CA VAL A 24 2.81 -21.01 -40.22
C VAL A 24 2.68 -19.88 -41.21
N LEU A 25 1.84 -18.87 -40.98
CA LEU A 25 1.76 -17.67 -41.85
C LEU A 25 3.09 -16.89 -41.88
N ARG A 26 3.75 -16.73 -40.74
CA ARG A 26 5.02 -16.03 -40.65
C ARG A 26 6.16 -16.79 -41.34
N ASN A 27 6.11 -18.12 -41.38
CA ASN A 27 7.10 -18.95 -42.05
C ASN A 27 6.80 -19.17 -43.55
N ALA A 28 5.51 -19.03 -43.96
CA ALA A 28 5.08 -19.11 -45.35
C ALA A 28 5.42 -17.84 -46.15
N ILE A 29 5.64 -16.73 -45.49
CA ILE A 29 6.03 -15.45 -46.10
C ILE A 29 7.54 -15.32 -45.96
N ASP A 30 8.23 -15.14 -47.07
CA ASP A 30 9.69 -15.06 -47.11
C ASP A 30 10.22 -13.88 -46.28
N LYS A 31 10.87 -14.18 -45.15
CA LYS A 31 11.36 -13.21 -44.18
C LYS A 31 12.43 -12.27 -44.74
N GLU A 32 13.00 -12.63 -45.86
CA GLU A 32 14.09 -11.87 -46.47
C GLU A 32 13.56 -10.61 -47.20
N TYR A 33 12.27 -10.63 -47.56
CA TYR A 33 11.67 -9.53 -48.34
C TYR A 33 10.47 -8.86 -47.67
N PHE A 34 9.86 -9.46 -46.68
CA PHE A 34 8.65 -8.94 -46.04
C PHE A 34 8.65 -8.99 -44.53
N ASP A 35 8.43 -7.86 -43.86
CA ASP A 35 8.14 -7.80 -42.43
C ASP A 35 6.62 -7.74 -42.26
N VAL A 36 6.04 -8.85 -41.78
CA VAL A 36 4.59 -8.97 -41.60
C VAL A 36 4.21 -8.60 -40.20
N THR A 37 3.53 -7.48 -40.03
CA THR A 37 2.95 -7.03 -38.75
C THR A 37 1.44 -7.13 -38.82
N PHE A 38 0.87 -7.81 -37.80
CA PHE A 38 -0.58 -7.85 -37.64
C PHE A 38 -1.02 -6.63 -36.86
N THR A 39 -1.97 -5.90 -37.42
CA THR A 39 -2.56 -4.71 -36.79
C THR A 39 -4.07 -4.81 -36.75
N GLY A 40 -4.69 -3.98 -36.00
CA GLY A 40 -6.15 -3.91 -35.84
C GLY A 40 -6.51 -3.50 -34.41
N THR A 41 -7.69 -2.92 -34.23
CA THR A 41 -8.15 -2.38 -32.93
C THR A 41 -8.08 -3.42 -31.80
N SER A 42 -8.39 -4.69 -32.11
CA SER A 42 -8.35 -5.77 -31.12
C SER A 42 -6.92 -6.16 -30.72
N VAL A 43 -5.98 -6.17 -31.66
CA VAL A 43 -4.56 -6.49 -31.40
C VAL A 43 -3.92 -5.36 -30.60
N VAL A 44 -4.15 -4.12 -30.99
CA VAL A 44 -3.65 -2.93 -30.30
C VAL A 44 -4.20 -2.86 -28.86
N ALA A 45 -5.49 -3.13 -28.67
CA ALA A 45 -6.11 -3.15 -27.35
C ALA A 45 -5.55 -4.26 -26.46
N ALA A 46 -5.33 -5.47 -27.00
CA ALA A 46 -4.76 -6.58 -26.25
C ALA A 46 -3.30 -6.33 -25.85
N GLU A 47 -2.46 -5.90 -26.77
CA GLU A 47 -1.05 -5.58 -26.48
C GLU A 47 -0.93 -4.34 -25.58
N GLY A 48 -1.77 -3.31 -25.78
CA GLY A 48 -1.84 -2.16 -24.89
C GLY A 48 -2.20 -2.54 -23.47
N THR A 49 -3.20 -3.41 -23.28
CA THR A 49 -3.58 -3.90 -21.94
C THR A 49 -2.43 -4.69 -21.29
N LYS A 50 -1.79 -5.58 -22.04
CA LYS A 50 -0.64 -6.36 -21.55
C LYS A 50 0.54 -5.47 -21.15
N TYR A 51 0.83 -4.45 -21.95
CA TYR A 51 1.85 -3.45 -21.65
C TYR A 51 1.53 -2.68 -20.36
N LEU A 52 0.29 -2.19 -20.22
CA LEU A 52 -0.15 -1.49 -19.01
C LEU A 52 -0.07 -2.37 -17.77
N VAL A 53 -0.54 -3.62 -17.85
CA VAL A 53 -0.46 -4.59 -16.74
C VAL A 53 0.99 -4.81 -16.31
N LYS A 54 1.89 -5.05 -17.28
CA LYS A 54 3.32 -5.24 -17.00
C LYS A 54 3.94 -4.03 -16.33
N ASN A 55 3.67 -2.83 -16.84
CA ASN A 55 4.22 -1.59 -16.28
C ASN A 55 3.68 -1.31 -14.87
N LEU A 56 2.38 -1.54 -14.63
CA LEU A 56 1.78 -1.37 -13.31
C LEU A 56 2.37 -2.34 -12.28
N ILE A 57 2.59 -3.61 -12.64
CA ILE A 57 3.26 -4.57 -11.75
C ILE A 57 4.70 -4.12 -11.47
N THR A 58 5.43 -3.68 -12.50
CA THR A 58 6.80 -3.20 -12.34
C THR A 58 6.87 -1.96 -11.45
N SER A 59 5.96 -1.00 -11.63
CA SER A 59 5.89 0.20 -10.79
C SER A 59 5.46 -0.12 -9.35
N LEU A 60 4.58 -1.10 -9.14
CA LEU A 60 4.21 -1.56 -7.80
C LEU A 60 5.40 -2.17 -7.06
N ILE A 61 6.18 -3.03 -7.73
CA ILE A 61 7.39 -3.60 -7.15
C ILE A 61 8.40 -2.49 -6.79
N PHE A 62 8.59 -1.54 -7.70
CA PHE A 62 9.47 -0.39 -7.46
C PHE A 62 8.98 0.46 -6.28
N ALA A 63 7.68 0.69 -6.15
CA ALA A 63 7.08 1.39 -5.02
C ALA A 63 7.33 0.66 -3.70
N ILE A 64 7.14 -0.67 -3.66
CA ILE A 64 7.41 -1.50 -2.48
C ILE A 64 8.87 -1.38 -2.03
N ILE A 65 9.80 -1.47 -2.99
CA ILE A 65 11.24 -1.33 -2.71
C ILE A 65 11.56 0.09 -2.20
N SER A 66 11.06 1.12 -2.88
CA SER A 66 11.29 2.52 -2.51
C SER A 66 10.78 2.84 -1.10
N ILE A 67 9.57 2.37 -0.76
CA ILE A 67 8.98 2.51 0.57
C ILE A 67 9.78 1.72 1.59
N GLY A 68 10.22 0.51 1.27
CA GLY A 68 11.09 -0.29 2.15
C GLY A 68 12.41 0.43 2.48
N ILE A 69 13.02 1.09 1.50
CA ILE A 69 14.22 1.91 1.70
C ILE A 69 13.93 3.11 2.59
N LEU A 70 12.82 3.84 2.31
CA LEU A 70 12.40 4.99 3.12
C LEU A 70 12.18 4.58 4.59
N MET A 71 11.48 3.46 4.81
CA MET A 71 11.26 2.90 6.14
C MET A 71 12.58 2.48 6.83
N ALA A 72 13.53 1.94 6.07
CA ALA A 72 14.85 1.58 6.59
C ALA A 72 15.62 2.81 7.07
N ILE A 73 15.55 3.92 6.34
CA ILE A 73 16.15 5.19 6.70
C ILE A 73 15.45 5.75 7.94
N LEU A 74 14.12 5.79 7.96
CA LEU A 74 13.32 6.37 9.03
C LEU A 74 13.52 5.63 10.36
N PHE A 75 13.46 4.30 10.34
CA PHE A 75 13.54 3.46 11.56
C PHE A 75 14.94 2.96 11.87
N ARG A 76 15.91 3.17 10.98
CA ARG A 76 17.32 2.72 11.14
C ARG A 76 17.47 1.25 11.53
N SER A 77 16.47 0.44 11.26
CA SER A 77 16.44 -0.99 11.61
C SER A 77 15.81 -1.79 10.50
N TRP A 78 16.62 -2.59 9.79
CA TRP A 78 16.11 -3.48 8.74
C TRP A 78 15.07 -4.48 9.27
N ARG A 79 15.22 -4.90 10.52
CA ARG A 79 14.26 -5.80 11.16
C ARG A 79 12.89 -5.16 11.31
N MET A 80 12.85 -3.89 11.69
CA MET A 80 11.62 -3.12 11.81
C MET A 80 10.92 -2.97 10.46
N VAL A 81 11.68 -2.76 9.39
CA VAL A 81 11.13 -2.69 8.01
C VAL A 81 10.44 -4.00 7.64
N VAL A 82 11.09 -5.14 7.85
CA VAL A 82 10.49 -6.45 7.52
C VAL A 82 9.20 -6.68 8.30
N ILE A 83 9.19 -6.37 9.60
CA ILE A 83 8.02 -6.55 10.46
C ILE A 83 6.88 -5.61 10.06
N SER A 84 7.19 -4.37 9.71
CA SER A 84 6.18 -3.40 9.29
C SER A 84 5.61 -3.71 7.90
N MET A 85 6.35 -4.43 7.05
CA MET A 85 5.86 -4.81 5.72
C MET A 85 4.86 -5.98 5.76
N ILE A 86 4.92 -6.85 6.77
CA ILE A 86 4.02 -8.01 6.89
C ILE A 86 2.54 -7.58 6.91
N PRO A 87 2.07 -6.67 7.79
CA PRO A 87 0.68 -6.27 7.82
C PRO A 87 0.23 -5.58 6.53
N ASN A 88 1.13 -4.95 5.78
CA ASN A 88 0.82 -4.28 4.51
C ASN A 88 0.66 -5.26 3.33
N ILE A 89 1.32 -6.41 3.39
CA ILE A 89 1.21 -7.44 2.35
C ILE A 89 -0.09 -8.26 2.49
N ILE A 90 -0.57 -8.47 3.71
CA ILE A 90 -1.77 -9.28 3.98
C ILE A 90 -3.01 -8.77 3.21
N PRO A 91 -3.37 -7.47 3.23
CA PRO A 91 -4.52 -6.97 2.47
C PRO A 91 -4.38 -7.18 0.96
N LEU A 92 -3.17 -7.06 0.43
CA LEU A 92 -2.89 -7.29 -1.00
C LEU A 92 -3.11 -8.75 -1.39
N LEU A 93 -2.59 -9.68 -0.57
CA LEU A 93 -2.80 -11.13 -0.78
C LEU A 93 -4.29 -11.49 -0.67
N PHE A 94 -4.99 -10.91 0.30
CA PHE A 94 -6.43 -11.10 0.47
C PHE A 94 -7.22 -10.63 -0.75
N THR A 95 -6.90 -9.45 -1.27
CA THR A 95 -7.52 -8.89 -2.47
C THR A 95 -7.22 -9.73 -3.71
N GLY A 96 -5.97 -10.18 -3.89
CA GLY A 96 -5.60 -11.10 -4.94
C GLY A 96 -6.35 -12.44 -4.83
N GLY A 97 -6.54 -12.93 -3.62
CA GLY A 97 -7.35 -14.14 -3.34
C GLY A 97 -8.82 -13.97 -3.73
N ILE A 98 -9.44 -12.85 -3.36
CA ILE A 98 -10.83 -12.51 -3.77
C ILE A 98 -10.92 -12.45 -5.29
N MET A 99 -10.02 -11.74 -5.95
CA MET A 99 -10.02 -11.63 -7.41
C MET A 99 -9.92 -13.01 -8.08
N GLY A 100 -9.05 -13.89 -7.56
CA GLY A 100 -8.91 -15.25 -8.06
C GLY A 100 -10.17 -16.10 -7.82
N TRP A 101 -10.79 -15.97 -6.64
CA TRP A 101 -11.99 -16.73 -6.27
C TRP A 101 -13.22 -16.33 -7.11
N PHE A 102 -13.43 -15.03 -7.31
CA PHE A 102 -14.54 -14.50 -8.09
C PHE A 102 -14.26 -14.41 -9.60
N GLY A 103 -13.09 -14.82 -10.06
CA GLY A 103 -12.71 -14.77 -11.46
C GLY A 103 -12.62 -13.33 -12.01
N ILE A 104 -12.30 -12.35 -11.17
CA ILE A 104 -12.17 -10.95 -11.59
C ILE A 104 -10.86 -10.79 -12.39
N PRO A 105 -10.92 -10.43 -13.69
CA PRO A 105 -9.73 -10.35 -14.51
C PRO A 105 -8.81 -9.20 -14.11
N LEU A 106 -7.51 -9.41 -14.26
CA LEU A 106 -6.48 -8.38 -14.09
C LEU A 106 -6.58 -7.37 -15.24
N LYS A 107 -7.24 -6.27 -14.98
CA LYS A 107 -7.35 -5.09 -15.86
C LYS A 107 -6.55 -3.93 -15.27
N PRO A 108 -6.20 -2.89 -16.03
CA PRO A 108 -5.54 -1.71 -15.49
C PRO A 108 -6.28 -1.10 -14.28
N SER A 109 -7.61 -1.06 -14.31
CA SER A 109 -8.44 -0.57 -13.21
C SER A 109 -8.33 -1.43 -11.94
N THR A 110 -8.32 -2.77 -12.06
CA THR A 110 -8.19 -3.67 -10.91
C THR A 110 -6.77 -3.71 -10.35
N LEU A 111 -5.75 -3.47 -11.18
CA LEU A 111 -4.36 -3.35 -10.72
C LEU A 111 -4.12 -2.08 -9.90
N LEU A 112 -4.83 -0.97 -10.20
CA LEU A 112 -4.76 0.25 -9.39
C LEU A 112 -5.17 0.01 -7.94
N VAL A 113 -6.05 -0.97 -7.68
CA VAL A 113 -6.45 -1.37 -6.33
C VAL A 113 -5.24 -1.68 -5.45
N PHE A 114 -4.30 -2.46 -5.99
CA PHE A 114 -3.09 -2.86 -5.26
C PHE A 114 -2.21 -1.66 -4.90
N SER A 115 -2.03 -0.73 -5.86
CA SER A 115 -1.21 0.47 -5.62
C SER A 115 -1.85 1.41 -4.61
N ILE A 116 -3.16 1.65 -4.71
CA ILE A 116 -3.90 2.53 -3.80
C ILE A 116 -3.93 1.92 -2.40
N ALA A 117 -4.34 0.66 -2.28
CA ALA A 117 -4.44 -0.02 -0.99
C ALA A 117 -3.08 -0.16 -0.29
N PHE A 118 -2.02 -0.48 -1.04
CA PHE A 118 -0.67 -0.56 -0.50
C PHE A 118 -0.20 0.80 0.03
N GLY A 119 -0.36 1.88 -0.76
CA GLY A 119 0.04 3.22 -0.34
C GLY A 119 -0.64 3.66 0.96
N ILE A 120 -1.96 3.47 1.07
CA ILE A 120 -2.73 3.84 2.26
C ILE A 120 -2.34 2.95 3.46
N SER A 121 -2.21 1.64 3.26
CA SER A 121 -1.84 0.72 4.34
C SER A 121 -0.46 1.02 4.92
N VAL A 122 0.50 1.38 4.06
CA VAL A 122 1.86 1.75 4.49
C VAL A 122 1.86 3.07 5.25
N ASP A 123 1.07 4.05 4.81
CA ASP A 123 0.92 5.34 5.50
C ASP A 123 0.43 5.14 6.94
N ASP A 124 -0.63 4.36 7.12
CA ASP A 124 -1.13 3.96 8.43
C ASP A 124 -0.04 3.30 9.29
N THR A 125 0.73 2.38 8.71
CA THR A 125 1.82 1.69 9.42
C THR A 125 2.92 2.66 9.84
N ILE A 126 3.29 3.63 9.00
CA ILE A 126 4.31 4.64 9.31
C ILE A 126 3.84 5.50 10.49
N HIS A 127 2.62 6.00 10.45
CA HIS A 127 2.04 6.79 11.53
C HIS A 127 1.99 6.03 12.85
N TYR A 128 1.55 4.76 12.82
CA TYR A 128 1.55 3.90 14.01
C TYR A 128 2.95 3.71 14.60
N LEU A 129 3.93 3.38 13.75
CA LEU A 129 5.29 3.13 14.20
C LEU A 129 6.01 4.39 14.68
N ALA A 130 5.70 5.55 14.08
CA ALA A 130 6.20 6.83 14.54
C ALA A 130 5.70 7.13 15.96
N LYS A 131 4.39 6.96 16.21
CA LYS A 131 3.80 7.11 17.54
C LYS A 131 4.35 6.09 18.55
N TYR A 132 4.43 4.83 18.15
CA TYR A 132 5.03 3.78 18.99
C TYR A 132 6.45 4.14 19.41
N ARG A 133 7.25 4.71 18.51
CA ARG A 133 8.63 5.13 18.82
C ARG A 133 8.67 6.33 19.77
N GLN A 134 7.75 7.28 19.62
CA GLN A 134 7.59 8.41 20.53
C GLN A 134 7.26 7.91 21.93
N GLU A 135 6.29 7.00 22.06
CA GLU A 135 5.90 6.40 23.34
C GLU A 135 7.03 5.61 24.01
N LEU A 136 7.89 4.92 23.22
CA LEU A 136 9.06 4.24 23.75
C LEU A 136 10.07 5.20 24.42
N LYS A 137 10.20 6.42 23.91
CA LYS A 137 11.08 7.44 24.49
C LYS A 137 10.50 7.97 25.80
N ASN A 138 9.17 8.14 25.87
CA ASN A 138 8.49 8.76 27.01
C ASN A 138 8.26 7.81 28.20
N ASN A 139 8.10 6.50 27.96
CA ASN A 139 7.69 5.51 28.97
C ASN A 139 8.81 4.52 29.35
N GLU A 140 10.05 4.98 29.46
CA GLU A 140 11.20 4.19 29.96
C GLU A 140 11.34 2.79 29.34
N TRP A 141 10.87 2.60 28.08
CA TRP A 141 10.92 1.34 27.33
C TRP A 141 9.99 0.23 27.84
N ASP A 142 8.92 0.56 28.58
CA ASP A 142 7.86 -0.40 28.85
C ASP A 142 7.02 -0.64 27.58
N LEU A 143 7.41 -1.65 26.82
CA LEU A 143 6.81 -2.01 25.52
C LEU A 143 5.30 -2.20 25.57
N LYS A 144 4.81 -2.81 26.65
CA LYS A 144 3.37 -3.10 26.76
C LYS A 144 2.53 -1.83 26.89
N THR A 145 3.00 -0.91 27.70
CA THR A 145 2.38 0.40 27.88
C THR A 145 2.52 1.25 26.61
N CYS A 146 3.70 1.26 25.98
CA CYS A 146 3.95 1.98 24.73
C CYS A 146 3.05 1.52 23.58
N ILE A 147 2.90 0.19 23.41
CA ILE A 147 2.03 -0.36 22.35
C ILE A 147 0.56 -0.02 22.63
N ASN A 148 0.13 -0.10 23.89
CA ASN A 148 -1.25 0.24 24.25
C ASN A 148 -1.56 1.72 23.99
N ASN A 149 -0.65 2.62 24.35
CA ASN A 149 -0.80 4.05 24.11
C ASN A 149 -0.77 4.37 22.60
N ALA A 150 0.19 3.83 21.86
CA ALA A 150 0.27 4.00 20.42
C ALA A 150 -0.98 3.48 19.71
N THR A 151 -1.50 2.32 20.12
CA THR A 151 -2.75 1.76 19.57
C THR A 151 -3.95 2.64 19.89
N ARG A 152 -4.00 3.21 21.09
CA ARG A 152 -5.10 4.09 21.49
C ARG A 152 -5.11 5.41 20.72
N GLU A 153 -3.96 6.02 20.51
CA GLU A 153 -3.87 7.33 19.85
C GLU A 153 -3.82 7.20 18.33
N ALA A 154 -2.82 6.52 17.78
CA ALA A 154 -2.70 6.33 16.33
C ALA A 154 -3.82 5.44 15.78
N GLY A 155 -4.24 4.40 16.51
CA GLY A 155 -5.29 3.49 16.07
C GLY A 155 -6.66 4.16 15.90
N LEU A 156 -7.01 5.13 16.75
CA LEU A 156 -8.24 5.91 16.57
C LEU A 156 -8.18 6.76 15.30
N GLY A 157 -7.04 7.42 15.02
CA GLY A 157 -6.84 8.16 13.78
C GLY A 157 -7.01 7.28 12.54
N MET A 158 -6.32 6.12 12.51
CA MET A 158 -6.39 5.14 11.43
C MET A 158 -7.82 4.59 11.23
N PHE A 159 -8.58 4.39 12.31
CA PHE A 159 -9.97 3.96 12.24
C PHE A 159 -10.85 5.00 11.53
N TYR A 160 -10.75 6.27 11.90
CA TYR A 160 -11.54 7.34 11.27
C TYR A 160 -11.14 7.54 9.80
N THR A 161 -9.87 7.59 9.48
CA THR A 161 -9.40 7.74 8.10
C THR A 161 -9.85 6.58 7.23
N SER A 162 -9.77 5.35 7.73
CA SER A 162 -10.20 4.15 7.01
C SER A 162 -11.71 4.12 6.75
N ILE A 163 -12.54 4.57 7.69
CA ILE A 163 -14.01 4.67 7.48
C ILE A 163 -14.33 5.71 6.41
N VAL A 164 -13.67 6.86 6.45
CA VAL A 164 -13.88 7.92 5.44
C VAL A 164 -13.47 7.41 4.06
N LEU A 165 -12.29 6.80 3.94
CA LEU A 165 -11.82 6.24 2.67
C LEU A 165 -12.71 5.09 2.18
N PHE A 166 -13.10 4.18 3.06
CA PHE A 166 -14.06 3.12 2.74
C PHE A 166 -15.35 3.70 2.16
N SER A 167 -15.94 4.71 2.82
CA SER A 167 -17.15 5.35 2.36
C SER A 167 -16.96 6.04 1.01
N GLY A 168 -15.83 6.74 0.82
CA GLY A 168 -15.49 7.40 -0.43
C GLY A 168 -15.35 6.43 -1.61
N PHE A 169 -14.60 5.33 -1.42
CA PHE A 169 -14.43 4.33 -2.46
C PHE A 169 -15.68 3.48 -2.70
N SER A 170 -16.53 3.26 -1.68
CA SER A 170 -17.80 2.55 -1.82
C SER A 170 -18.74 3.21 -2.81
N VAL A 171 -18.68 4.53 -2.97
CA VAL A 171 -19.52 5.27 -3.94
C VAL A 171 -19.23 4.79 -5.37
N PHE A 172 -18.00 4.43 -5.69
CA PHE A 172 -17.65 3.92 -7.03
C PHE A 172 -18.30 2.57 -7.35
N THR A 173 -18.75 1.82 -6.34
CA THR A 173 -19.48 0.56 -6.53
C THR A 173 -20.82 0.76 -7.25
N PHE A 174 -21.40 1.95 -7.17
CA PHE A 174 -22.65 2.32 -7.85
C PHE A 174 -22.42 2.81 -9.29
N SER A 175 -21.18 2.82 -9.78
CA SER A 175 -20.85 3.21 -11.15
C SER A 175 -21.44 2.24 -12.16
N GLN A 176 -21.90 2.75 -13.30
CA GLN A 176 -22.34 1.92 -14.44
C GLN A 176 -21.17 1.36 -15.24
N PHE A 177 -19.95 1.86 -15.03
CA PHE A 177 -18.75 1.38 -15.69
C PHE A 177 -18.11 0.25 -14.87
N GLY A 178 -18.13 -0.97 -15.39
CA GLY A 178 -17.70 -2.17 -14.66
C GLY A 178 -16.26 -2.13 -14.14
N GLY A 179 -15.34 -1.42 -14.82
CA GLY A 179 -13.97 -1.22 -14.32
C GLY A 179 -13.92 -0.37 -13.05
N THR A 180 -14.70 0.70 -12.99
CA THR A 180 -14.82 1.58 -11.82
C THR A 180 -15.57 0.90 -10.68
N GLN A 181 -16.63 0.15 -11.01
CA GLN A 181 -17.38 -0.63 -10.03
C GLN A 181 -16.49 -1.66 -9.33
N ALA A 182 -15.72 -2.45 -10.10
CA ALA A 182 -14.78 -3.42 -9.54
C ALA A 182 -13.69 -2.75 -8.70
N LEU A 183 -13.15 -1.61 -9.17
CA LEU A 183 -12.18 -0.82 -8.43
C LEU A 183 -12.77 -0.37 -7.09
N GLY A 184 -13.94 0.25 -7.08
CA GLY A 184 -14.59 0.72 -5.86
C GLY A 184 -14.82 -0.38 -4.84
N LEU A 185 -15.40 -1.49 -5.27
CA LEU A 185 -15.66 -2.65 -4.41
C LEU A 185 -14.36 -3.24 -3.82
N LEU A 186 -13.38 -3.50 -4.68
CA LEU A 186 -12.12 -4.12 -4.25
C LEU A 186 -11.33 -3.20 -3.32
N VAL A 187 -11.21 -1.89 -3.64
CA VAL A 187 -10.51 -0.93 -2.76
C VAL A 187 -11.21 -0.84 -1.41
N SER A 188 -12.53 -0.70 -1.39
CA SER A 188 -13.28 -0.59 -0.13
C SER A 188 -13.06 -1.79 0.78
N ILE A 189 -13.17 -3.02 0.24
CA ILE A 189 -12.92 -4.23 1.02
C ILE A 189 -11.47 -4.31 1.47
N THR A 190 -10.52 -3.99 0.58
CA THR A 190 -9.08 -4.05 0.90
C THR A 190 -8.72 -3.07 2.01
N LEU A 191 -9.30 -1.85 2.01
CA LEU A 191 -9.07 -0.86 3.06
C LEU A 191 -9.58 -1.32 4.43
N LEU A 192 -10.74 -1.97 4.49
CA LEU A 192 -11.23 -2.56 5.75
C LEU A 192 -10.29 -3.65 6.26
N VAL A 193 -9.81 -4.52 5.37
CA VAL A 193 -8.86 -5.57 5.74
C VAL A 193 -7.52 -4.96 6.19
N ALA A 194 -7.04 -3.92 5.50
CA ALA A 194 -5.82 -3.20 5.87
C ALA A 194 -5.93 -2.57 7.25
N MET A 195 -7.04 -1.89 7.54
CA MET A 195 -7.33 -1.32 8.85
C MET A 195 -7.29 -2.40 9.95
N LEU A 196 -8.02 -3.51 9.77
CA LEU A 196 -8.03 -4.61 10.73
C LEU A 196 -6.64 -5.21 10.93
N THR A 197 -5.90 -5.38 9.85
CA THR A 197 -4.54 -5.93 9.89
C THR A 197 -3.59 -4.99 10.64
N ASN A 198 -3.64 -3.70 10.37
CA ASN A 198 -2.80 -2.72 11.04
C ASN A 198 -3.17 -2.55 12.53
N LEU A 199 -4.45 -2.62 12.89
CA LEU A 199 -4.89 -2.51 14.28
C LEU A 199 -4.66 -3.77 15.12
N MET A 200 -4.65 -4.97 14.51
CA MET A 200 -4.54 -6.23 15.23
C MET A 200 -3.18 -6.91 15.03
N VAL A 201 -2.74 -7.04 13.79
CA VAL A 201 -1.53 -7.81 13.46
C VAL A 201 -0.28 -7.01 13.80
N LEU A 202 -0.22 -5.71 13.51
CA LEU A 202 0.95 -4.89 13.77
C LEU A 202 1.29 -4.81 15.27
N PRO A 203 0.36 -4.50 16.22
CA PRO A 203 0.63 -4.54 17.65
C PRO A 203 1.05 -5.93 18.14
N SER A 204 0.38 -6.98 17.63
CA SER A 204 0.69 -8.36 18.00
C SER A 204 2.10 -8.78 17.57
N LEU A 205 2.54 -8.36 16.38
CA LEU A 205 3.89 -8.60 15.90
C LEU A 205 4.93 -7.86 16.71
N LEU A 206 4.66 -6.62 17.11
CA LEU A 206 5.55 -5.83 17.95
C LEU A 206 5.71 -6.48 19.35
N LEU A 207 4.62 -6.95 19.95
CA LEU A 207 4.67 -7.66 21.24
C LEU A 207 5.41 -9.00 21.14
N SER A 208 5.17 -9.74 20.05
CA SER A 208 5.74 -11.09 19.87
C SER A 208 7.25 -11.07 19.57
N LEU A 209 7.71 -10.01 18.93
CA LEU A 209 9.09 -9.87 18.46
C LEU A 209 9.91 -8.87 19.28
N ASP A 210 9.47 -8.54 20.48
CA ASP A 210 10.12 -7.63 21.41
C ASP A 210 11.64 -7.85 21.53
N LYS A 211 12.07 -9.05 21.84
CA LYS A 211 13.50 -9.40 21.97
C LYS A 211 14.32 -9.17 20.68
N PHE A 212 13.66 -9.16 19.51
CA PHE A 212 14.30 -8.94 18.21
C PHE A 212 14.31 -7.45 17.78
N LEU A 213 13.39 -6.64 18.33
CA LEU A 213 13.16 -5.26 17.91
C LEU A 213 14.01 -4.25 18.67
N THR A 214 14.28 -4.50 19.95
CA THR A 214 15.04 -3.60 20.83
C THR A 214 16.54 -3.61 20.51
N THR A 215 16.90 -3.18 19.33
CA THR A 215 18.31 -2.98 18.96
C THR A 215 18.71 -1.55 19.37
N ARG A 216 19.98 -1.38 19.81
CA ARG A 216 20.58 -0.08 20.20
C ARG A 216 20.38 1.01 19.12
N SER A 217 20.43 0.61 17.85
CA SER A 217 20.21 1.52 16.69
C SER A 217 18.77 2.06 16.58
N PHE A 218 17.79 1.38 17.15
CA PHE A 218 16.41 1.86 17.18
C PHE A 218 16.20 2.86 18.32
N LYS A 219 17.04 2.81 19.35
CA LYS A 219 17.01 3.70 20.52
C LYS A 219 17.49 5.13 20.20
N GLU A 220 18.40 5.30 19.23
CA GLU A 220 19.01 6.59 18.90
C GLU A 220 18.45 7.10 17.56
N PRO A 221 17.48 8.04 17.53
CA PRO A 221 16.96 8.63 16.30
C PRO A 221 18.00 9.56 15.64
N TYR A 222 18.00 9.62 14.29
CA TYR A 222 18.80 10.61 13.55
C TYR A 222 18.23 12.03 13.62
N PHE A 223 16.93 12.14 13.83
CA PHE A 223 16.23 13.39 13.99
C PHE A 223 15.48 13.32 15.32
N ASP A 224 15.78 14.20 16.23
CA ASP A 224 14.86 14.51 17.30
C ASP A 224 13.64 15.15 16.62
N ALA A 225 12.52 14.44 16.64
CA ALA A 225 11.26 15.08 16.30
C ALA A 225 11.11 16.23 17.30
N TYR A 226 11.05 17.46 16.81
CA TYR A 226 10.74 18.62 17.60
C TYR A 226 9.46 18.29 18.38
N ASP A 227 9.56 18.17 19.69
CA ASP A 227 8.40 18.10 20.57
C ASP A 227 7.79 19.52 20.53
N GLU A 228 6.72 19.72 19.77
CA GLU A 228 5.93 20.96 19.83
C GLU A 228 5.49 21.25 21.28
N ASP A 229 5.30 20.18 22.09
CA ASP A 229 4.98 20.29 23.51
C ASP A 229 6.14 20.86 24.36
N SER A 230 7.41 20.70 23.94
CA SER A 230 8.56 21.26 24.65
C SER A 230 8.73 22.76 24.42
N GLU A 231 8.34 23.28 23.26
CA GLU A 231 8.38 24.73 22.99
C GLU A 231 7.32 25.48 23.81
N THR A 232 6.12 24.91 23.96
CA THR A 232 5.07 25.49 24.82
C THR A 232 5.49 25.49 26.29
N GLU A 233 6.15 24.44 26.77
CA GLU A 233 6.64 24.35 28.15
C GLU A 233 7.76 25.37 28.43
N TRP A 234 8.67 25.60 27.48
CA TRP A 234 9.70 26.65 27.59
C TRP A 234 9.15 28.07 27.51
N GLU A 235 8.12 28.31 26.69
CA GLU A 235 7.42 29.60 26.62
C GLU A 235 6.65 29.88 27.92
N GLU A 236 5.91 28.91 28.48
CA GLU A 236 5.22 29.06 29.77
C GLU A 236 6.19 29.33 30.92
N LEU A 237 7.30 28.59 31.00
CA LEU A 237 8.34 28.79 32.01
C LEU A 237 9.06 30.15 31.87
N SER A 238 9.20 30.68 30.67
CA SER A 238 9.79 32.02 30.43
C SER A 238 8.84 33.12 30.84
N ILE A 239 7.55 32.99 30.62
CA ILE A 239 6.50 33.92 31.03
C ILE A 239 6.38 33.95 32.55
N GLU A 240 6.38 32.80 33.20
CA GLU A 240 6.29 32.70 34.67
C GLU A 240 7.50 33.35 35.35
N LYS A 241 8.73 33.26 34.77
CA LYS A 241 9.93 33.94 35.26
C LYS A 241 9.87 35.45 35.12
N ILE A 242 9.26 35.96 34.06
CA ILE A 242 9.11 37.42 33.81
C ILE A 242 8.09 37.98 34.81
N ASP A 243 6.98 37.32 35.05
CA ASP A 243 5.95 37.76 36.01
C ASP A 243 6.46 37.72 37.47
N SER A 244 7.27 36.74 37.83
CA SER A 244 7.85 36.66 39.17
C SER A 244 8.88 37.76 39.43
N SER A 245 9.63 38.21 38.40
CA SER A 245 10.61 39.28 38.52
C SER A 245 9.97 40.69 38.56
N SER A 246 8.76 40.83 38.03
CA SER A 246 8.01 42.12 38.03
C SER A 246 7.27 42.38 39.37
N ASN A 247 7.11 41.38 40.22
CA ASN A 247 6.45 41.52 41.54
C ASN A 247 7.44 41.73 42.69
N GLU A 248 8.76 41.79 42.44
CA GLU A 248 9.80 42.04 43.46
C GLU A 248 10.38 43.50 43.42
N GLU A 249 9.89 44.40 42.55
CA GLU A 249 10.16 45.83 42.54
C GLU A 249 8.97 46.60 43.14
#